data_205bbd05af9ba9728f213a148e50eb64
#
_entry.id   205bbd05af9ba9728f213a148e50eb64
#
_cell.length_a   1.000
_cell.length_b   1.000
_cell.length_c   1.000
_cell.angle_alpha   90.00
_cell.angle_beta   90.00
_cell.angle_gamma   90.00
#
_symmetry.space_group_name_H-M   'P 1'
#
loop_
_entity.id
_entity.type
_entity.pdbx_description
1 polymer ?
#
loop_
_entity_poly.entity_id
_entity_poly.type
_entity_poly.pdbx_seq_one_letter_code
_entity_poly.pdbx_strand_id
1 'polypeptide(L)'
;MNTLIGLIIIAIGAFCQSSSYVPINKIRKWSWESYWLVQGVFAWLIFPVLGALLAVPQGHGLIDLYTSAPKESLLTMFFGVLWGVGGLTFGLSMRYLGVALGQSIALGTCAGLGTIRGPVLLNVFFPELNALQSLTSAVIIGVVVTLIGIAIIGVAGGMKSASLSEEEKKEAVKDFNFPKGLAIALLAGFMSGCFNVGLEFGKDINFGELTDPMFRTLPATLLVTIGGFITNAVYCLYQNGRNKTFSDYKDGSVWASNLLFCALAGLLWYSQFFGLSLGRSFFEAGSAMDTLAFCILMALNVTFSNVWGIILKEWKGCSRKTIIVLVSGIAVLILSSFLPEILK
;
A
#
# COMPACT_ATOMS: atom_id res chain seq x y z
N MET A 1 17.85 12.35 -16.18
CA MET A 1 16.76 13.36 -16.07
C MET A 1 15.40 12.71 -15.98
N ASN A 2 15.14 11.65 -16.74
CA ASN A 2 13.85 10.97 -16.74
C ASN A 2 13.56 10.22 -15.42
N THR A 3 14.55 9.54 -14.84
CA THR A 3 14.39 8.81 -13.56
C THR A 3 13.91 9.71 -12.42
N LEU A 4 14.43 10.95 -12.33
CA LEU A 4 13.97 11.90 -11.30
C LEU A 4 12.49 12.28 -11.49
N ILE A 5 12.03 12.44 -12.72
CA ILE A 5 10.61 12.71 -13.00
C ILE A 5 9.75 11.54 -12.51
N GLY A 6 10.14 10.30 -12.82
CA GLY A 6 9.45 9.10 -12.34
C GLY A 6 9.37 9.04 -10.80
N LEU A 7 10.48 9.32 -10.11
CA LEU A 7 10.51 9.38 -8.64
C LEU A 7 9.59 10.47 -8.08
N ILE A 8 9.56 11.66 -8.69
CA ILE A 8 8.66 12.76 -8.25
C ILE A 8 7.20 12.34 -8.41
N ILE A 9 6.84 11.70 -9.53
CA ILE A 9 5.47 11.22 -9.77
C ILE A 9 5.07 10.17 -8.72
N ILE A 10 5.95 9.20 -8.44
CA ILE A 10 5.71 8.20 -7.38
C ILE A 10 5.59 8.87 -6.02
N ALA A 11 6.40 9.88 -5.73
CA ALA A 11 6.33 10.63 -4.47
C ALA A 11 5.02 11.40 -4.31
N ILE A 12 4.50 12.01 -5.38
CA ILE A 12 3.18 12.66 -5.37
C ILE A 12 2.09 11.63 -5.06
N GLY A 13 2.13 10.46 -5.72
CA GLY A 13 1.18 9.36 -5.45
C GLY A 13 1.24 8.88 -4.00
N ALA A 14 2.45 8.71 -3.45
CA ALA A 14 2.66 8.34 -2.06
C ALA A 14 2.14 9.41 -1.08
N PHE A 15 2.36 10.69 -1.38
CA PHE A 15 1.81 11.79 -0.58
C PHE A 15 0.28 11.80 -0.59
N CYS A 16 -0.34 11.60 -1.76
CA CYS A 16 -1.80 11.47 -1.88
C CYS A 16 -2.33 10.31 -1.02
N GLN A 17 -1.71 9.14 -1.11
CA GLN A 17 -2.10 7.98 -0.30
C GLN A 17 -1.99 8.26 1.20
N SER A 18 -0.88 8.83 1.65
CA SER A 18 -0.68 9.18 3.06
C SER A 18 -1.70 10.21 3.55
N SER A 19 -2.25 11.03 2.63
CA SER A 19 -3.29 12.02 2.92
C SER A 19 -4.71 11.43 2.93
N SER A 20 -4.91 10.19 2.49
CA SER A 20 -6.24 9.56 2.35
C SER A 20 -6.99 9.41 3.68
N TYR A 21 -6.27 9.35 4.80
CA TYR A 21 -6.86 9.29 6.14
C TYR A 21 -7.47 10.61 6.60
N VAL A 22 -7.06 11.75 6.03
CA VAL A 22 -7.58 13.07 6.42
C VAL A 22 -9.09 13.19 6.14
N PRO A 23 -9.61 12.89 4.93
CA PRO A 23 -11.06 12.89 4.68
C PRO A 23 -11.80 11.82 5.49
N ILE A 24 -11.21 10.65 5.76
CA ILE A 24 -11.82 9.60 6.59
C ILE A 24 -12.18 10.13 7.98
N ASN A 25 -11.34 10.96 8.59
CA ASN A 25 -11.61 11.57 9.89
C ASN A 25 -12.79 12.57 9.90
N LYS A 26 -13.35 12.89 8.73
CA LYS A 26 -14.54 13.75 8.60
C LYS A 26 -15.83 12.96 8.49
N ILE A 27 -15.78 11.64 8.34
CA ILE A 27 -16.95 10.76 8.28
C ILE A 27 -17.62 10.76 9.66
N ARG A 28 -18.95 10.85 9.65
CA ARG A 28 -19.76 10.97 10.88
C ARG A 28 -20.81 9.89 10.93
N LYS A 29 -21.14 9.42 12.13
CA LYS A 29 -22.22 8.48 12.44
C LYS A 29 -22.12 7.10 11.79
N TRP A 30 -21.25 6.88 10.83
CA TRP A 30 -21.05 5.57 10.23
C TRP A 30 -20.06 4.75 11.05
N SER A 31 -20.35 3.48 11.23
CA SER A 31 -19.41 2.50 11.79
C SER A 31 -18.21 2.31 10.87
N TRP A 32 -17.14 1.73 11.43
CA TRP A 32 -15.91 1.48 10.67
C TRP A 32 -16.19 0.63 9.41
N GLU A 33 -16.93 -0.48 9.57
CA GLU A 33 -17.27 -1.38 8.48
C GLU A 33 -18.10 -0.73 7.39
N SER A 34 -18.97 0.22 7.76
CA SER A 34 -19.83 0.92 6.80
C SER A 34 -19.02 1.86 5.92
N TYR A 35 -18.18 2.73 6.50
CA TYR A 35 -17.39 3.65 5.68
C TYR A 35 -16.25 2.94 4.94
N TRP A 36 -15.65 1.89 5.55
CA TRP A 36 -14.58 1.12 4.92
C TRP A 36 -15.05 0.42 3.65
N LEU A 37 -16.25 -0.15 3.68
CA LEU A 37 -16.87 -0.76 2.50
C LEU A 37 -17.13 0.28 1.40
N VAL A 38 -17.74 1.42 1.73
CA VAL A 38 -18.08 2.47 0.75
C VAL A 38 -16.79 3.11 0.18
N GLN A 39 -15.81 3.42 1.02
CA GLN A 39 -14.51 3.90 0.55
C GLN A 39 -13.84 2.86 -0.35
N GLY A 40 -13.94 1.57 -0.01
CA GLY A 40 -13.40 0.47 -0.80
C GLY A 40 -14.03 0.37 -2.19
N VAL A 41 -15.33 0.67 -2.34
CA VAL A 41 -15.98 0.76 -3.65
C VAL A 41 -15.27 1.80 -4.53
N PHE A 42 -14.93 2.96 -3.99
CA PHE A 42 -14.20 3.99 -4.74
C PHE A 42 -12.74 3.61 -4.96
N ALA A 43 -12.03 3.23 -3.90
CA ALA A 43 -10.60 2.98 -3.93
C ALA A 43 -10.21 1.73 -4.74
N TRP A 44 -11.04 0.68 -4.71
CA TRP A 44 -10.68 -0.65 -5.22
C TRP A 44 -11.51 -1.11 -6.42
N LEU A 45 -12.60 -0.41 -6.76
CA LEU A 45 -13.41 -0.69 -7.95
C LEU A 45 -13.47 0.53 -8.88
N ILE A 46 -14.11 1.64 -8.46
CA ILE A 46 -14.44 2.75 -9.36
C ILE A 46 -13.16 3.36 -9.95
N PHE A 47 -12.23 3.85 -9.11
CA PHE A 47 -11.02 4.50 -9.62
C PHE A 47 -10.07 3.53 -10.34
N PRO A 48 -9.86 2.28 -9.89
CA PRO A 48 -9.10 1.31 -10.67
C PRO A 48 -9.71 0.96 -12.01
N VAL A 49 -11.04 0.85 -12.13
CA VAL A 49 -11.71 0.67 -13.42
C VAL A 49 -11.44 1.85 -14.35
N LEU A 50 -11.62 3.08 -13.86
CA LEU A 50 -11.34 4.28 -14.64
C LEU A 50 -9.87 4.33 -15.09
N GLY A 51 -8.93 3.98 -14.20
CA GLY A 51 -7.51 3.90 -14.55
C GLY A 51 -7.22 2.80 -15.58
N ALA A 52 -7.76 1.60 -15.40
CA ALA A 52 -7.53 0.49 -16.33
C ALA A 52 -8.08 0.78 -17.74
N LEU A 53 -9.18 1.53 -17.85
CA LEU A 53 -9.72 1.95 -19.14
C LEU A 53 -8.76 2.85 -19.92
N LEU A 54 -7.87 3.59 -19.26
CA LEU A 54 -6.84 4.39 -19.95
C LEU A 54 -5.78 3.52 -20.65
N ALA A 55 -5.63 2.26 -20.22
CA ALA A 55 -4.71 1.30 -20.84
C ALA A 55 -5.32 0.59 -22.07
N VAL A 56 -6.61 0.77 -22.33
CA VAL A 56 -7.34 0.06 -23.38
C VAL A 56 -7.34 0.90 -24.68
N PRO A 57 -6.74 0.39 -25.77
CA PRO A 57 -6.78 1.09 -27.07
C PRO A 57 -8.16 1.01 -27.69
N GLN A 58 -8.42 1.92 -28.65
CA GLN A 58 -9.69 1.97 -29.37
C GLN A 58 -10.03 0.62 -30.03
N GLY A 59 -11.27 0.20 -29.89
CA GLY A 59 -11.78 -1.06 -30.48
C GLY A 59 -11.53 -2.32 -29.62
N HIS A 60 -10.93 -2.17 -28.45
CA HIS A 60 -10.69 -3.27 -27.51
C HIS A 60 -11.45 -3.07 -26.19
N GLY A 61 -11.53 -4.12 -25.37
CA GLY A 61 -12.16 -4.09 -24.06
C GLY A 61 -11.31 -4.72 -22.94
N LEU A 62 -11.58 -4.36 -21.69
CA LEU A 62 -10.92 -4.99 -20.54
C LEU A 62 -11.23 -6.49 -20.46
N ILE A 63 -12.42 -6.91 -20.85
CA ILE A 63 -12.81 -8.34 -20.84
C ILE A 63 -11.93 -9.13 -21.83
N ASP A 64 -11.72 -8.60 -23.03
CA ASP A 64 -10.88 -9.23 -24.04
C ASP A 64 -9.45 -9.41 -23.51
N LEU A 65 -8.94 -8.36 -22.83
CA LEU A 65 -7.63 -8.37 -22.23
C LEU A 65 -7.49 -9.49 -21.18
N TYR A 66 -8.43 -9.57 -20.24
CA TYR A 66 -8.35 -10.56 -19.16
C TYR A 66 -8.61 -11.99 -19.64
N THR A 67 -9.41 -12.17 -20.67
CA THR A 67 -9.67 -13.49 -21.26
C THR A 67 -8.53 -13.97 -22.16
N SER A 68 -7.69 -13.08 -22.68
CA SER A 68 -6.50 -13.44 -23.45
C SER A 68 -5.36 -13.98 -22.57
N ALA A 69 -5.33 -13.63 -21.28
CA ALA A 69 -4.33 -14.07 -20.30
C ALA A 69 -5.03 -14.60 -19.02
N PRO A 70 -5.78 -15.71 -19.09
CA PRO A 70 -6.67 -16.14 -18.01
C PRO A 70 -5.91 -16.65 -16.78
N LYS A 71 -4.77 -17.31 -16.95
CA LYS A 71 -3.94 -17.82 -15.85
C LYS A 71 -3.34 -16.66 -15.06
N GLU A 72 -2.73 -15.69 -15.75
CA GLU A 72 -2.13 -14.50 -15.18
C GLU A 72 -3.19 -13.63 -14.49
N SER A 73 -4.34 -13.45 -15.12
CA SER A 73 -5.48 -12.69 -14.56
C SER A 73 -6.01 -13.34 -13.29
N LEU A 74 -6.17 -14.66 -13.27
CA LEU A 74 -6.64 -15.39 -12.08
C LEU A 74 -5.62 -15.32 -10.93
N LEU A 75 -4.33 -15.50 -11.22
CA LEU A 75 -3.26 -15.41 -10.21
C LEU A 75 -3.14 -13.99 -9.66
N THR A 76 -3.21 -12.97 -10.53
CA THR A 76 -3.20 -11.57 -10.14
C THR A 76 -4.34 -11.26 -9.16
N MET A 77 -5.56 -11.68 -9.48
CA MET A 77 -6.72 -11.51 -8.61
C MET A 77 -6.62 -12.31 -7.31
N PHE A 78 -6.09 -13.54 -7.37
CA PHE A 78 -5.86 -14.37 -6.18
C PHE A 78 -4.91 -13.73 -5.20
N PHE A 79 -3.78 -13.17 -5.67
CA PHE A 79 -2.87 -12.42 -4.82
C PHE A 79 -3.51 -11.13 -4.28
N GLY A 80 -4.47 -10.55 -5.00
CA GLY A 80 -5.33 -9.47 -4.52
C GLY A 80 -6.20 -9.91 -3.34
N VAL A 81 -6.81 -11.10 -3.39
CA VAL A 81 -7.58 -11.66 -2.26
C VAL A 81 -6.70 -11.82 -1.01
N LEU A 82 -5.47 -12.34 -1.17
CA LEU A 82 -4.50 -12.45 -0.08
C LEU A 82 -4.08 -11.09 0.47
N TRP A 83 -3.86 -10.10 -0.41
CA TRP A 83 -3.61 -8.72 0.00
C TRP A 83 -4.75 -8.16 0.84
N GLY A 84 -6.00 -8.42 0.49
CA GLY A 84 -7.18 -8.01 1.25
C GLY A 84 -7.16 -8.51 2.70
N VAL A 85 -6.70 -9.74 2.94
CA VAL A 85 -6.48 -10.28 4.30
C VAL A 85 -5.41 -9.46 5.03
N GLY A 86 -4.33 -9.07 4.33
CA GLY A 86 -3.28 -8.21 4.86
C GLY A 86 -3.83 -6.87 5.36
N GLY A 87 -4.68 -6.22 4.56
CA GLY A 87 -5.33 -4.95 4.93
C GLY A 87 -6.17 -5.05 6.21
N LEU A 88 -6.94 -6.13 6.36
CA LEU A 88 -7.76 -6.37 7.57
C LEU A 88 -6.90 -6.63 8.81
N THR A 89 -5.82 -7.41 8.68
CA THR A 89 -4.93 -7.75 9.80
C THR A 89 -4.02 -6.58 10.18
N PHE A 90 -3.77 -5.65 9.25
CA PHE A 90 -2.98 -4.44 9.50
C PHE A 90 -3.55 -3.60 10.66
N GLY A 91 -4.85 -3.36 10.69
CA GLY A 91 -5.53 -2.67 11.78
C GLY A 91 -5.36 -3.37 13.14
N LEU A 92 -5.37 -4.70 13.15
CA LEU A 92 -5.14 -5.48 14.37
C LEU A 92 -3.72 -5.35 14.88
N SER A 93 -2.72 -5.25 14.01
CA SER A 93 -1.32 -5.04 14.44
C SER A 93 -1.16 -3.72 15.19
N MET A 94 -1.80 -2.66 14.72
CA MET A 94 -1.80 -1.35 15.38
C MET A 94 -2.53 -1.39 16.73
N ARG A 95 -3.57 -2.20 16.87
CA ARG A 95 -4.28 -2.39 18.14
C ARG A 95 -3.40 -3.00 19.22
N TYR A 96 -2.51 -3.94 18.86
CA TYR A 96 -1.63 -4.62 19.82
C TYR A 96 -0.28 -3.95 20.03
N LEU A 97 0.27 -3.25 19.04
CA LEU A 97 1.60 -2.64 19.08
C LEU A 97 1.59 -1.12 19.16
N GLY A 98 0.42 -0.50 18.97
CA GLY A 98 0.32 0.92 18.67
C GLY A 98 0.60 1.23 17.20
N VAL A 99 0.19 2.43 16.78
CA VAL A 99 0.21 2.83 15.36
C VAL A 99 1.63 2.79 14.79
N ALA A 100 2.58 3.46 15.43
CA ALA A 100 3.93 3.64 14.91
C ALA A 100 4.67 2.30 14.74
N LEU A 101 4.66 1.43 15.76
CA LEU A 101 5.39 0.17 15.74
C LEU A 101 4.70 -0.86 14.83
N GLY A 102 3.38 -1.01 14.97
CA GLY A 102 2.60 -1.93 14.14
C GLY A 102 2.68 -1.59 12.66
N GLN A 103 2.56 -0.31 12.31
CA GLN A 103 2.68 0.17 10.94
C GLN A 103 4.08 -0.04 10.37
N SER A 104 5.13 0.29 11.13
CA SER A 104 6.51 0.13 10.66
C SER A 104 6.86 -1.33 10.36
N ILE A 105 6.49 -2.25 11.25
CA ILE A 105 6.74 -3.68 11.03
C ILE A 105 5.96 -4.20 9.83
N ALA A 106 4.66 -3.88 9.74
CA ALA A 106 3.82 -4.37 8.67
C ALA A 106 4.23 -3.80 7.30
N LEU A 107 4.48 -2.48 7.19
CA LEU A 107 4.92 -1.86 5.92
C LEU A 107 6.34 -2.27 5.55
N GLY A 108 7.24 -2.44 6.53
CA GLY A 108 8.58 -2.96 6.27
C GLY A 108 8.55 -4.36 5.69
N THR A 109 7.78 -5.23 6.33
CA THR A 109 7.58 -6.60 5.85
C THR A 109 6.94 -6.62 4.45
N CYS A 110 5.94 -5.76 4.22
CA CYS A 110 5.30 -5.59 2.91
C CYS A 110 6.28 -5.14 1.82
N ALA A 111 7.07 -4.11 2.10
CA ALA A 111 8.03 -3.56 1.14
C ALA A 111 9.11 -4.59 0.77
N GLY A 112 9.78 -5.16 1.77
CA GLY A 112 10.88 -6.11 1.57
C GLY A 112 10.43 -7.42 0.95
N LEU A 113 9.45 -8.09 1.58
CA LEU A 113 8.96 -9.38 1.09
C LEU A 113 8.17 -9.24 -0.22
N GLY A 114 7.41 -8.16 -0.41
CA GLY A 114 6.68 -7.91 -1.64
C GLY A 114 7.61 -7.82 -2.85
N THR A 115 8.72 -7.11 -2.69
CA THR A 115 9.69 -6.90 -3.77
C THR A 115 10.47 -8.17 -4.13
N ILE A 116 10.91 -8.94 -3.12
CA ILE A 116 11.70 -10.17 -3.36
C ILE A 116 10.79 -11.33 -3.80
N ARG A 117 9.64 -11.48 -3.19
CA ARG A 117 8.76 -12.63 -3.39
C ARG A 117 8.09 -12.63 -4.77
N GLY A 118 7.82 -11.45 -5.34
CA GLY A 118 7.24 -11.34 -6.67
C GLY A 118 8.06 -12.12 -7.72
N PRO A 119 9.32 -11.74 -7.97
CA PRO A 119 10.18 -12.46 -8.90
C PRO A 119 10.38 -13.94 -8.55
N VAL A 120 10.50 -14.29 -7.25
CA VAL A 120 10.67 -15.70 -6.82
C VAL A 120 9.46 -16.55 -7.19
N LEU A 121 8.25 -16.10 -6.85
CA LEU A 121 7.03 -16.84 -7.18
C LEU A 121 6.78 -16.85 -8.69
N LEU A 122 7.04 -15.74 -9.39
CA LEU A 122 6.90 -15.69 -10.84
C LEU A 122 7.80 -16.74 -11.50
N ASN A 123 9.04 -16.89 -11.04
CA ASN A 123 9.97 -17.91 -11.55
C ASN A 123 9.52 -19.35 -11.24
N VAL A 124 8.76 -19.57 -10.14
CA VAL A 124 8.18 -20.90 -9.83
C VAL A 124 7.00 -21.22 -10.73
N PHE A 125 6.12 -20.28 -11.03
CA PHE A 125 4.91 -20.48 -11.84
C PHE A 125 5.17 -20.39 -13.35
N PHE A 126 6.21 -19.65 -13.74
CA PHE A 126 6.62 -19.36 -15.12
C PHE A 126 8.15 -19.38 -15.22
N PRO A 127 8.80 -20.56 -15.13
CA PRO A 127 10.27 -20.66 -15.11
C PRO A 127 10.95 -20.07 -16.34
N GLU A 128 10.25 -20.09 -17.48
CA GLU A 128 10.72 -19.58 -18.77
C GLU A 128 11.00 -18.05 -18.74
N LEU A 129 10.38 -17.32 -17.82
CA LEU A 129 10.58 -15.87 -17.70
C LEU A 129 11.88 -15.48 -16.99
N ASN A 130 12.59 -16.44 -16.37
CA ASN A 130 13.85 -16.21 -15.64
C ASN A 130 13.78 -14.99 -14.69
N ALA A 131 12.64 -14.80 -14.01
CA ALA A 131 12.33 -13.59 -13.23
C ALA A 131 13.33 -13.31 -12.10
N LEU A 132 14.08 -14.32 -11.64
CA LEU A 132 15.12 -14.16 -10.61
C LEU A 132 16.26 -13.24 -11.05
N GLN A 133 16.49 -13.06 -12.34
CA GLN A 133 17.54 -12.14 -12.86
C GLN A 133 17.26 -10.69 -12.49
N SER A 134 16.01 -10.31 -12.19
CA SER A 134 15.68 -8.98 -11.71
C SER A 134 16.17 -8.70 -10.29
N LEU A 135 16.51 -9.74 -9.49
CA LEU A 135 17.03 -9.61 -8.13
C LEU A 135 18.55 -9.36 -8.14
N THR A 136 18.97 -8.24 -8.74
CA THR A 136 20.35 -7.83 -8.79
C THR A 136 20.89 -7.40 -7.41
N SER A 137 22.22 -7.28 -7.27
CA SER A 137 22.83 -6.76 -6.05
C SER A 137 22.28 -5.38 -5.65
N ALA A 138 22.05 -4.49 -6.63
CA ALA A 138 21.47 -3.17 -6.40
C ALA A 138 20.05 -3.26 -5.85
N VAL A 139 19.23 -4.19 -6.33
CA VAL A 139 17.87 -4.45 -5.80
C VAL A 139 17.93 -4.94 -4.36
N ILE A 140 18.76 -5.93 -4.07
CA ILE A 140 18.88 -6.48 -2.70
C ILE A 140 19.38 -5.42 -1.73
N ILE A 141 20.40 -4.65 -2.10
CA ILE A 141 20.91 -3.55 -1.26
C ILE A 141 19.82 -2.50 -1.04
N GLY A 142 19.06 -2.12 -2.08
CA GLY A 142 17.95 -1.17 -1.99
C GLY A 142 16.87 -1.63 -1.00
N VAL A 143 16.46 -2.91 -1.06
CA VAL A 143 15.52 -3.51 -0.11
C VAL A 143 16.07 -3.47 1.32
N VAL A 144 17.32 -3.89 1.51
CA VAL A 144 17.96 -3.92 2.85
C VAL A 144 18.02 -2.52 3.46
N VAL A 145 18.45 -1.51 2.69
CA VAL A 145 18.51 -0.13 3.20
C VAL A 145 17.12 0.42 3.51
N THR A 146 16.11 0.11 2.70
CA THR A 146 14.72 0.47 3.01
C THR A 146 14.25 -0.17 4.32
N LEU A 147 14.51 -1.46 4.52
CA LEU A 147 14.16 -2.15 5.77
C LEU A 147 14.86 -1.54 6.98
N ILE A 148 16.13 -1.13 6.85
CA ILE A 148 16.86 -0.43 7.91
C ILE A 148 16.17 0.89 8.25
N GLY A 149 15.80 1.70 7.24
CA GLY A 149 15.09 2.97 7.44
C GLY A 149 13.76 2.79 8.17
N ILE A 150 12.99 1.78 7.78
CA ILE A 150 11.69 1.44 8.42
C ILE A 150 11.91 0.95 9.85
N ALA A 151 12.94 0.13 10.10
CA ALA A 151 13.29 -0.33 11.44
C ALA A 151 13.67 0.84 12.38
N ILE A 152 14.42 1.82 11.88
CA ILE A 152 14.77 3.04 12.63
C ILE A 152 13.50 3.83 13.01
N ILE A 153 12.56 4.00 12.09
CA ILE A 153 11.26 4.64 12.38
C ILE A 153 10.47 3.82 13.40
N GLY A 154 10.51 2.49 13.30
CA GLY A 154 9.91 1.58 14.28
C GLY A 154 10.49 1.77 15.69
N VAL A 155 11.81 1.94 15.79
CA VAL A 155 12.50 2.27 17.06
C VAL A 155 12.01 3.62 17.59
N ALA A 156 11.90 4.66 16.77
CA ALA A 156 11.34 5.95 17.20
C ALA A 156 9.91 5.81 17.73
N GLY A 157 9.07 5.00 17.07
CA GLY A 157 7.72 4.68 17.53
C GLY A 157 7.70 3.94 18.87
N GLY A 158 8.61 2.98 19.04
CA GLY A 158 8.82 2.29 20.32
C GLY A 158 9.26 3.24 21.45
N MET A 159 10.20 4.16 21.16
CA MET A 159 10.64 5.18 22.11
C MET A 159 9.51 6.12 22.51
N LYS A 160 8.68 6.55 21.54
CA LYS A 160 7.46 7.34 21.81
C LYS A 160 6.52 6.57 22.75
N SER A 161 6.21 5.32 22.43
CA SER A 161 5.34 4.48 23.27
C SER A 161 5.91 4.25 24.67
N ALA A 162 7.25 4.09 24.81
CA ALA A 162 7.92 3.94 26.08
C ALA A 162 7.91 5.22 26.95
N SER A 163 7.78 6.39 26.34
CA SER A 163 7.71 7.68 27.05
C SER A 163 6.33 7.99 27.62
N LEU A 164 5.30 7.23 27.26
CA LEU A 164 3.95 7.38 27.80
C LEU A 164 3.86 6.73 29.19
N SER A 165 3.08 7.31 30.11
CA SER A 165 2.74 6.69 31.38
C SER A 165 1.97 5.38 31.17
N GLU A 166 1.90 4.53 32.20
CA GLU A 166 1.13 3.26 32.10
C GLU A 166 -0.37 3.50 31.85
N GLU A 167 -0.89 4.64 32.33
CA GLU A 167 -2.27 5.07 32.09
C GLU A 167 -2.44 5.53 30.64
N GLU A 168 -1.55 6.39 30.15
CA GLU A 168 -1.53 6.83 28.74
C GLU A 168 -1.29 5.66 27.75
N LYS A 169 -0.46 4.67 28.13
CA LYS A 169 -0.28 3.45 27.34
C LYS A 169 -1.57 2.64 27.25
N LYS A 170 -2.29 2.48 28.38
CA LYS A 170 -3.58 1.79 28.40
C LYS A 170 -4.67 2.55 27.65
N GLU A 171 -4.63 3.87 27.65
CA GLU A 171 -5.52 4.71 26.84
C GLU A 171 -5.17 4.64 25.36
N ALA A 172 -3.88 4.70 25.03
CA ALA A 172 -3.38 4.67 23.64
C ALA A 172 -3.41 3.26 23.02
N VAL A 173 -3.15 2.21 23.82
CA VAL A 173 -3.09 0.81 23.35
C VAL A 173 -3.74 -0.08 24.40
N LYS A 174 -5.09 -0.13 24.43
CA LYS A 174 -5.88 -0.88 25.41
C LYS A 174 -5.46 -2.35 25.55
N ASP A 175 -5.02 -2.97 24.47
CA ASP A 175 -4.74 -4.39 24.38
C ASP A 175 -3.26 -4.67 24.08
N PHE A 176 -2.32 -3.84 24.57
CA PHE A 176 -0.90 -4.00 24.26
C PHE A 176 -0.41 -5.43 24.56
N ASN A 177 0.07 -6.10 23.52
CA ASN A 177 0.65 -7.44 23.60
C ASN A 177 1.72 -7.60 22.52
N PHE A 178 3.00 -7.43 22.90
CA PHE A 178 4.09 -7.40 21.93
C PHE A 178 4.23 -8.69 21.11
N PRO A 179 4.28 -9.92 21.70
CA PRO A 179 4.43 -11.15 20.91
C PRO A 179 3.28 -11.36 19.93
N LYS A 180 2.03 -11.16 20.38
CA LYS A 180 0.85 -11.31 19.54
C LYS A 180 0.81 -10.23 18.46
N GLY A 181 1.09 -8.98 18.80
CA GLY A 181 1.14 -7.87 17.89
C GLY A 181 2.23 -8.02 16.83
N LEU A 182 3.41 -8.51 17.20
CA LEU A 182 4.50 -8.79 16.28
C LEU A 182 4.11 -9.86 15.26
N ALA A 183 3.54 -10.99 15.71
CA ALA A 183 3.10 -12.05 14.81
C ALA A 183 2.04 -11.55 13.83
N ILE A 184 1.07 -10.76 14.30
CA ILE A 184 0.01 -10.16 13.46
C ILE A 184 0.60 -9.13 12.50
N ALA A 185 1.55 -8.29 12.93
CA ALA A 185 2.19 -7.30 12.07
C ALA A 185 3.02 -7.95 10.95
N LEU A 186 3.77 -9.01 11.26
CA LEU A 186 4.50 -9.80 10.26
C LEU A 186 3.54 -10.48 9.28
N LEU A 187 2.45 -11.07 9.76
CA LEU A 187 1.41 -11.65 8.91
C LEU A 187 0.77 -10.58 8.01
N ALA A 188 0.40 -9.45 8.60
CA ALA A 188 -0.20 -8.33 7.85
C ALA A 188 0.73 -7.84 6.74
N GLY A 189 2.02 -7.66 7.04
CA GLY A 189 3.01 -7.25 6.05
C GLY A 189 3.26 -8.32 4.98
N PHE A 190 3.33 -9.59 5.38
CA PHE A 190 3.47 -10.72 4.45
C PHE A 190 2.29 -10.78 3.47
N MET A 191 1.07 -10.70 3.97
CA MET A 191 -0.14 -10.72 3.15
C MET A 191 -0.29 -9.43 2.33
N SER A 192 0.06 -8.27 2.89
CA SER A 192 0.05 -6.99 2.16
C SER A 192 1.04 -6.97 1.00
N GLY A 193 2.19 -7.62 1.13
CA GLY A 193 3.17 -7.80 0.04
C GLY A 193 2.63 -8.60 -1.14
N CYS A 194 1.52 -9.33 -0.98
CA CYS A 194 0.84 -10.01 -2.08
C CYS A 194 0.33 -9.05 -3.15
N PHE A 195 0.13 -7.76 -2.82
CA PHE A 195 -0.20 -6.75 -3.81
C PHE A 195 0.88 -6.67 -4.92
N ASN A 196 2.14 -6.52 -4.52
CA ASN A 196 3.24 -6.46 -5.48
C ASN A 196 3.40 -7.78 -6.25
N VAL A 197 3.22 -8.92 -5.57
CA VAL A 197 3.22 -10.22 -6.25
C VAL A 197 2.15 -10.26 -7.35
N GLY A 198 0.94 -9.81 -7.05
CA GLY A 198 -0.14 -9.69 -8.03
C GLY A 198 0.24 -8.78 -9.21
N LEU A 199 0.86 -7.64 -8.95
CA LEU A 199 1.35 -6.75 -10.01
C LEU A 199 2.41 -7.42 -10.89
N GLU A 200 3.32 -8.22 -10.31
CA GLU A 200 4.33 -8.95 -11.08
C GLU A 200 3.70 -10.04 -11.96
N PHE A 201 2.70 -10.79 -11.48
CA PHE A 201 1.97 -11.75 -12.28
C PHE A 201 1.15 -11.10 -13.39
N GLY A 202 0.65 -9.89 -13.14
CA GLY A 202 -0.17 -9.15 -14.09
C GLY A 202 0.60 -8.18 -15.00
N LYS A 203 1.93 -8.08 -14.90
CA LYS A 203 2.72 -7.04 -15.61
C LYS A 203 2.55 -7.08 -17.14
N ASP A 204 2.30 -8.26 -17.69
CA ASP A 204 2.11 -8.48 -19.13
C ASP A 204 0.62 -8.47 -19.55
N ILE A 205 -0.32 -8.24 -18.62
CA ILE A 205 -1.74 -8.06 -18.92
C ILE A 205 -1.96 -6.64 -19.48
N ASN A 206 -1.60 -6.46 -20.73
CA ASN A 206 -1.74 -5.23 -21.50
C ASN A 206 -1.77 -5.55 -23.01
N PHE A 207 -2.07 -4.57 -23.85
CA PHE A 207 -2.11 -4.74 -25.31
C PHE A 207 -0.74 -4.53 -26.00
N GLY A 208 0.35 -4.79 -25.28
CA GLY A 208 1.71 -4.64 -25.81
C GLY A 208 2.02 -3.19 -26.22
N GLU A 209 2.46 -3.01 -27.47
CA GLU A 209 2.78 -1.70 -28.02
C GLU A 209 1.58 -0.78 -28.20
N LEU A 210 0.35 -1.33 -28.21
CA LEU A 210 -0.88 -0.53 -28.30
C LEU A 210 -1.26 0.11 -26.97
N THR A 211 -0.71 -0.34 -25.84
CA THR A 211 -0.95 0.26 -24.53
C THR A 211 0.09 1.35 -24.28
N ASP A 212 -0.37 2.57 -23.95
CA ASP A 212 0.52 3.63 -23.49
C ASP A 212 1.34 3.15 -22.28
N PRO A 213 2.68 3.25 -22.33
CA PRO A 213 3.57 2.84 -21.23
C PRO A 213 3.19 3.43 -19.87
N MET A 214 2.60 4.62 -19.84
CA MET A 214 2.15 5.29 -18.61
C MET A 214 1.05 4.52 -17.88
N PHE A 215 0.23 3.74 -18.59
CA PHE A 215 -0.94 3.06 -18.03
C PHE A 215 -0.80 1.54 -18.00
N ARG A 216 0.36 1.00 -18.41
CA ARG A 216 0.60 -0.44 -18.63
C ARG A 216 0.29 -1.32 -17.44
N THR A 217 0.51 -0.85 -16.20
CA THR A 217 0.26 -1.65 -14.99
C THR A 217 -1.14 -1.49 -14.40
N LEU A 218 -1.97 -0.58 -14.94
CA LEU A 218 -3.29 -0.30 -14.38
C LEU A 218 -4.30 -1.45 -14.54
N PRO A 219 -4.30 -2.25 -15.63
CA PRO A 219 -5.14 -3.44 -15.72
C PRO A 219 -4.82 -4.48 -14.63
N ALA A 220 -3.53 -4.74 -14.36
CA ALA A 220 -3.14 -5.61 -13.26
C ALA A 220 -3.56 -5.04 -11.90
N THR A 221 -3.40 -3.73 -11.70
CA THR A 221 -3.84 -3.03 -10.49
C THR A 221 -5.34 -3.24 -10.24
N LEU A 222 -6.17 -3.16 -11.29
CA LEU A 222 -7.62 -3.41 -11.17
C LEU A 222 -7.91 -4.83 -10.67
N LEU A 223 -7.25 -5.86 -11.22
CA LEU A 223 -7.46 -7.24 -10.77
C LEU A 223 -7.04 -7.44 -9.31
N VAL A 224 -5.89 -6.91 -8.90
CA VAL A 224 -5.44 -6.99 -7.51
C VAL A 224 -6.43 -6.28 -6.58
N THR A 225 -6.91 -5.09 -6.97
CA THR A 225 -7.85 -4.33 -6.14
C THR A 225 -9.23 -4.98 -6.07
N ILE A 226 -9.73 -5.61 -7.15
CA ILE A 226 -10.95 -6.43 -7.12
C ILE A 226 -10.79 -7.58 -6.12
N GLY A 227 -9.68 -8.32 -6.17
CA GLY A 227 -9.41 -9.40 -5.21
C GLY A 227 -9.46 -8.91 -3.77
N GLY A 228 -8.78 -7.81 -3.47
CA GLY A 228 -8.80 -7.18 -2.15
C GLY A 228 -10.16 -6.66 -1.73
N PHE A 229 -10.94 -6.10 -2.67
CA PHE A 229 -12.31 -5.67 -2.42
C PHE A 229 -13.20 -6.84 -2.00
N ILE A 230 -13.11 -7.99 -2.67
CA ILE A 230 -13.89 -9.19 -2.32
C ILE A 230 -13.66 -9.56 -0.86
N THR A 231 -12.41 -9.67 -0.42
CA THR A 231 -12.07 -10.01 0.96
C THR A 231 -12.63 -8.99 1.95
N ASN A 232 -12.39 -7.71 1.69
CA ASN A 232 -12.82 -6.63 2.58
C ASN A 232 -14.35 -6.49 2.60
N ALA A 233 -15.02 -6.63 1.44
CA ALA A 233 -16.48 -6.56 1.36
C ALA A 233 -17.15 -7.69 2.15
N VAL A 234 -16.66 -8.93 2.01
CA VAL A 234 -17.17 -10.08 2.77
C VAL A 234 -17.04 -9.81 4.27
N TYR A 235 -15.87 -9.33 4.72
CA TYR A 235 -15.64 -9.01 6.13
C TYR A 235 -16.53 -7.87 6.62
N CYS A 236 -16.62 -6.76 5.88
CA CYS A 236 -17.43 -5.60 6.25
C CYS A 236 -18.92 -5.94 6.30
N LEU A 237 -19.43 -6.66 5.31
CA LEU A 237 -20.84 -7.10 5.30
C LEU A 237 -21.16 -8.04 6.47
N TYR A 238 -20.24 -8.97 6.80
CA TYR A 238 -20.37 -9.81 8.00
C TYR A 238 -20.43 -8.96 9.28
N GLN A 239 -19.54 -7.97 9.41
CA GLN A 239 -19.52 -7.06 10.56
C GLN A 239 -20.78 -6.17 10.63
N ASN A 240 -21.25 -5.63 9.49
CA ASN A 240 -22.51 -4.89 9.44
C ASN A 240 -23.70 -5.74 9.94
N GLY A 241 -23.75 -7.03 9.55
CA GLY A 241 -24.76 -7.95 10.05
C GLY A 241 -24.65 -8.20 11.56
N ARG A 242 -23.43 -8.50 12.03
CA ARG A 242 -23.13 -8.77 13.44
C ARG A 242 -23.40 -7.57 14.35
N ASN A 243 -22.98 -6.38 13.93
CA ASN A 243 -23.08 -5.15 14.71
C ASN A 243 -24.42 -4.41 14.47
N LYS A 244 -25.26 -4.90 13.55
CA LYS A 244 -26.56 -4.29 13.16
C LYS A 244 -26.40 -2.87 12.60
N THR A 245 -25.33 -2.60 11.88
CA THR A 245 -24.94 -1.27 11.38
C THR A 245 -25.41 -1.00 9.94
N PHE A 246 -26.22 -1.87 9.32
CA PHE A 246 -26.85 -1.60 8.01
C PHE A 246 -27.73 -0.35 7.99
N SER A 247 -28.17 0.11 9.16
CA SER A 247 -28.90 1.38 9.31
C SER A 247 -28.07 2.61 8.95
N ASP A 248 -26.74 2.53 9.04
CA ASP A 248 -25.82 3.62 8.67
C ASP A 248 -26.08 4.11 7.24
N TYR A 249 -26.35 3.20 6.31
CA TYR A 249 -26.62 3.51 4.91
C TYR A 249 -27.98 4.19 4.67
N LYS A 250 -28.85 4.24 5.68
CA LYS A 250 -30.18 4.85 5.59
C LYS A 250 -30.24 6.26 6.18
N ASP A 251 -29.21 6.70 6.93
CA ASP A 251 -29.17 8.05 7.52
C ASP A 251 -28.89 9.11 6.45
N GLY A 252 -29.96 9.62 5.82
CA GLY A 252 -29.86 10.66 4.78
C GLY A 252 -29.22 11.97 5.27
N SER A 253 -29.14 12.22 6.59
CA SER A 253 -28.57 13.47 7.13
C SER A 253 -27.05 13.61 6.90
N VAL A 254 -26.35 12.50 6.76
CA VAL A 254 -24.89 12.46 6.60
C VAL A 254 -24.45 11.78 5.32
N TRP A 255 -25.39 11.17 4.58
CA TRP A 255 -25.08 10.29 3.45
C TRP A 255 -24.23 10.98 2.37
N ALA A 256 -24.65 12.14 1.88
CA ALA A 256 -23.95 12.85 0.81
C ALA A 256 -22.55 13.31 1.25
N SER A 257 -22.39 13.79 2.49
CA SER A 257 -21.11 14.20 3.05
C SER A 257 -20.17 13.00 3.20
N ASN A 258 -20.66 11.88 3.77
CA ASN A 258 -19.86 10.68 3.98
C ASN A 258 -19.46 10.05 2.62
N LEU A 259 -20.34 10.02 1.63
CA LEU A 259 -20.04 9.55 0.30
C LEU A 259 -18.93 10.37 -0.36
N LEU A 260 -19.00 11.70 -0.24
CA LEU A 260 -17.96 12.60 -0.76
C LEU A 260 -16.59 12.32 -0.10
N PHE A 261 -16.57 12.19 1.24
CA PHE A 261 -15.32 11.91 1.95
C PHE A 261 -14.78 10.49 1.66
N CYS A 262 -15.64 9.49 1.49
CA CYS A 262 -15.25 8.16 1.05
C CYS A 262 -14.68 8.19 -0.38
N ALA A 263 -15.31 8.93 -1.30
CA ALA A 263 -14.82 9.08 -2.66
C ALA A 263 -13.46 9.79 -2.71
N LEU A 264 -13.31 10.89 -1.96
CA LEU A 264 -12.05 11.62 -1.87
C LEU A 264 -10.94 10.76 -1.25
N ALA A 265 -11.23 10.03 -0.16
CA ALA A 265 -10.30 9.10 0.43
C ALA A 265 -9.89 7.98 -0.53
N GLY A 266 -10.87 7.43 -1.27
CA GLY A 266 -10.63 6.42 -2.29
C GLY A 266 -9.76 6.92 -3.45
N LEU A 267 -10.01 8.13 -3.93
CA LEU A 267 -9.21 8.77 -4.96
C LEU A 267 -7.77 8.97 -4.51
N LEU A 268 -7.57 9.55 -3.33
CA LEU A 268 -6.24 9.77 -2.75
C LEU A 268 -5.51 8.45 -2.54
N TRP A 269 -6.21 7.42 -2.08
CA TRP A 269 -5.62 6.10 -1.90
C TRP A 269 -5.20 5.48 -3.24
N TYR A 270 -6.03 5.53 -4.27
CA TYR A 270 -5.72 4.97 -5.58
C TYR A 270 -4.61 5.72 -6.32
N SER A 271 -4.45 7.01 -6.06
CA SER A 271 -3.45 7.87 -6.70
C SER A 271 -2.01 7.33 -6.56
N GLN A 272 -1.71 6.55 -5.50
CA GLN A 272 -0.40 5.91 -5.34
C GLN A 272 -0.09 4.91 -6.47
N PHE A 273 -1.05 4.10 -6.88
CA PHE A 273 -0.84 3.09 -7.92
C PHE A 273 -0.93 3.68 -9.31
N PHE A 274 -1.77 4.69 -9.48
CA PHE A 274 -1.77 5.51 -10.69
C PHE A 274 -0.41 6.20 -10.86
N GLY A 275 0.11 6.85 -9.80
CA GLY A 275 1.44 7.45 -9.78
C GLY A 275 2.57 6.43 -9.95
N LEU A 276 2.43 5.21 -9.41
CA LEU A 276 3.38 4.13 -9.62
C LEU A 276 3.47 3.74 -11.11
N SER A 277 2.33 3.56 -11.77
CA SER A 277 2.28 3.23 -13.20
C SER A 277 2.94 4.32 -14.06
N LEU A 278 2.52 5.57 -13.85
CA LEU A 278 3.11 6.71 -14.56
C LEU A 278 4.61 6.85 -14.28
N GLY A 279 5.03 6.76 -13.02
CA GLY A 279 6.43 6.93 -12.63
C GLY A 279 7.33 5.84 -13.21
N ARG A 280 6.86 4.58 -13.23
CA ARG A 280 7.61 3.46 -13.82
C ARG A 280 7.86 3.64 -15.31
N SER A 281 6.99 4.31 -16.05
CA SER A 281 7.21 4.57 -17.49
C SER A 281 8.45 5.43 -17.80
N PHE A 282 9.02 6.11 -16.79
CA PHE A 282 10.25 6.87 -16.88
C PHE A 282 11.49 6.06 -16.48
N PHE A 283 11.32 4.81 -16.05
CA PHE A 283 12.42 3.91 -15.72
C PHE A 283 12.71 2.97 -16.89
N GLU A 284 13.94 2.55 -17.00
CA GLU A 284 14.32 1.51 -17.96
C GLU A 284 13.71 0.18 -17.50
N ALA A 285 12.98 -0.49 -18.39
CA ALA A 285 12.31 -1.74 -18.09
C ALA A 285 13.30 -2.81 -17.61
N GLY A 286 13.00 -3.47 -16.50
CA GLY A 286 13.86 -4.47 -15.87
C GLY A 286 15.07 -3.92 -15.13
N SER A 287 15.25 -2.59 -15.07
CA SER A 287 16.30 -1.97 -14.26
C SER A 287 16.03 -2.14 -12.77
N ALA A 288 17.07 -1.90 -11.94
CA ALA A 288 16.91 -1.90 -10.48
C ALA A 288 15.86 -0.87 -9.99
N MET A 289 15.76 0.28 -10.66
CA MET A 289 14.74 1.30 -10.37
C MET A 289 13.33 0.78 -10.65
N ASP A 290 13.13 0.12 -11.78
CA ASP A 290 11.82 -0.47 -12.14
C ASP A 290 11.42 -1.59 -11.17
N THR A 291 12.34 -2.50 -10.85
CA THR A 291 12.13 -3.60 -9.89
C THR A 291 11.83 -3.09 -8.47
N LEU A 292 12.50 -2.02 -8.04
CA LEU A 292 12.32 -1.41 -6.72
C LEU A 292 11.18 -0.39 -6.64
N ALA A 293 10.50 -0.08 -7.73
CA ALA A 293 9.50 0.98 -7.77
C ALA A 293 8.40 0.82 -6.70
N PHE A 294 7.94 -0.41 -6.45
CA PHE A 294 6.99 -0.69 -5.38
C PHE A 294 7.61 -0.50 -3.98
N CYS A 295 8.85 -0.94 -3.77
CA CYS A 295 9.57 -0.74 -2.52
C CYS A 295 9.76 0.75 -2.21
N ILE A 296 10.13 1.53 -3.24
CA ILE A 296 10.25 2.99 -3.17
C ILE A 296 8.91 3.64 -2.82
N LEU A 297 7.83 3.24 -3.47
CA LEU A 297 6.48 3.71 -3.15
C LEU A 297 6.14 3.47 -1.67
N MET A 298 6.41 2.28 -1.15
CA MET A 298 6.14 1.95 0.26
C MET A 298 7.03 2.75 1.22
N ALA A 299 8.30 2.95 0.89
CA ALA A 299 9.22 3.79 1.67
C ALA A 299 8.73 5.24 1.75
N LEU A 300 8.27 5.80 0.62
CA LEU A 300 7.70 7.14 0.56
C LEU A 300 6.35 7.25 1.28
N ASN A 301 5.51 6.21 1.24
CA ASN A 301 4.28 6.16 2.03
C ASN A 301 4.58 6.25 3.53
N VAL A 302 5.58 5.50 4.03
CA VAL A 302 6.02 5.60 5.44
C VAL A 302 6.55 7.00 5.75
N THR A 303 7.37 7.54 4.86
CA THR A 303 7.94 8.89 5.00
C THR A 303 6.84 9.94 5.15
N PHE A 304 5.91 10.03 4.20
CA PHE A 304 4.85 11.04 4.23
C PHE A 304 3.83 10.81 5.34
N SER A 305 3.55 9.57 5.73
CA SER A 305 2.71 9.28 6.91
C SER A 305 3.33 9.85 8.18
N ASN A 306 4.65 9.76 8.35
CA ASN A 306 5.34 10.35 9.49
C ASN A 306 5.42 11.89 9.40
N VAL A 307 5.54 12.46 8.20
CA VAL A 307 5.42 13.92 7.98
C VAL A 307 4.03 14.41 8.41
N TRP A 308 2.95 13.70 8.03
CA TRP A 308 1.61 14.01 8.53
C TRP A 308 1.51 13.88 10.04
N GLY A 309 2.11 12.85 10.64
CA GLY A 309 2.16 12.70 12.10
C GLY A 309 2.83 13.90 12.79
N ILE A 310 3.89 14.47 12.19
CA ILE A 310 4.55 15.69 12.69
C ILE A 310 3.61 16.91 12.56
N ILE A 311 2.98 17.11 11.39
CA ILE A 311 2.05 18.21 11.12
C ILE A 311 0.85 18.14 12.06
N LEU A 312 0.29 16.96 12.28
CA LEU A 312 -0.85 16.72 13.18
C LEU A 312 -0.45 16.69 14.66
N LYS A 313 0.82 17.00 14.96
CA LYS A 313 1.37 17.05 16.33
C LYS A 313 1.30 15.72 17.10
N GLU A 314 1.25 14.58 16.41
CA GLU A 314 1.27 13.26 17.06
C GLU A 314 2.57 12.96 17.80
N TRP A 315 3.65 13.66 17.45
CA TRP A 315 4.98 13.58 18.08
C TRP A 315 5.21 14.67 19.14
N LYS A 316 4.15 15.43 19.50
CA LYS A 316 4.24 16.46 20.54
C LYS A 316 4.54 15.81 21.90
N GLY A 317 5.50 16.38 22.63
CA GLY A 317 5.93 15.84 23.94
C GLY A 317 7.00 14.74 23.88
N CYS A 318 7.34 14.24 22.70
CA CYS A 318 8.43 13.28 22.54
C CYS A 318 9.80 13.91 22.84
N SER A 319 10.73 13.11 23.36
CA SER A 319 12.09 13.56 23.62
C SER A 319 12.82 13.98 22.33
N ARG A 320 13.78 14.90 22.43
CA ARG A 320 14.63 15.27 21.30
C ARG A 320 15.31 14.08 20.66
N LYS A 321 15.71 13.08 21.46
CA LYS A 321 16.32 11.83 20.98
C LYS A 321 15.35 11.05 20.09
N THR A 322 14.09 10.93 20.49
CA THR A 322 13.04 10.25 19.69
C THR A 322 12.85 10.93 18.33
N ILE A 323 12.80 12.26 18.31
CA ILE A 323 12.65 13.03 17.06
C ILE A 323 13.89 12.86 16.15
N ILE A 324 15.09 12.85 16.69
CA ILE A 324 16.32 12.60 15.93
C ILE A 324 16.27 11.21 15.28
N VAL A 325 15.89 10.18 16.03
CA VAL A 325 15.77 8.80 15.50
C VAL A 325 14.72 8.76 14.38
N LEU A 326 13.57 9.40 14.56
CA LEU A 326 12.53 9.50 13.52
C LEU A 326 13.06 10.14 12.24
N VAL A 327 13.67 11.32 12.36
CA VAL A 327 14.21 12.08 11.21
C VAL A 327 15.34 11.31 10.52
N SER A 328 16.19 10.60 11.28
CA SER A 328 17.22 9.73 10.72
C SER A 328 16.62 8.59 9.90
N GLY A 329 15.56 7.94 10.38
CA GLY A 329 14.86 6.90 9.62
C GLY A 329 14.22 7.43 8.35
N ILE A 330 13.59 8.59 8.40
CA ILE A 330 13.03 9.28 7.22
C ILE A 330 14.14 9.59 6.22
N ALA A 331 15.29 10.11 6.66
CA ALA A 331 16.42 10.40 5.78
C ALA A 331 16.95 9.13 5.09
N VAL A 332 17.05 8.00 5.81
CA VAL A 332 17.44 6.71 5.23
C VAL A 332 16.44 6.25 4.17
N LEU A 333 15.13 6.40 4.40
CA LEU A 333 14.11 6.03 3.41
C LEU A 333 14.17 6.89 2.15
N ILE A 334 14.40 8.19 2.29
CA ILE A 334 14.60 9.09 1.15
C ILE A 334 15.85 8.66 0.37
N LEU A 335 16.97 8.42 1.05
CA LEU A 335 18.22 7.99 0.41
C LEU A 335 18.05 6.64 -0.28
N SER A 336 17.33 5.68 0.31
CA SER A 336 17.08 4.36 -0.29
C SER A 336 16.36 4.45 -1.63
N SER A 337 15.51 5.46 -1.80
CA SER A 337 14.76 5.68 -3.05
C SER A 337 15.65 6.13 -4.23
N PHE A 338 16.83 6.66 -3.96
CA PHE A 338 17.83 7.06 -4.99
C PHE A 338 18.94 6.03 -5.15
N LEU A 339 19.07 5.09 -4.23
CA LEU A 339 20.20 4.15 -4.19
C LEU A 339 20.34 3.30 -5.47
N PRO A 340 19.24 2.80 -6.11
CA PRO A 340 19.36 2.03 -7.34
C PRO A 340 19.95 2.81 -8.53
N GLU A 341 19.76 4.13 -8.55
CA GLU A 341 20.37 5.00 -9.56
C GLU A 341 21.86 5.23 -9.29
N ILE A 342 22.25 5.26 -8.02
CA ILE A 342 23.64 5.46 -7.59
C ILE A 342 24.49 4.20 -7.81
N LEU A 343 23.88 3.03 -7.70
CA LEU A 343 24.55 1.72 -7.80
C LEU A 343 24.57 1.12 -9.22
N LYS A 344 24.18 1.91 -10.22
CA LYS A 344 24.24 1.51 -11.65
C LYS A 344 25.66 1.19 -12.11
#